data_46f3a4625206441297b02fe5a87a10af
#
_entry.id   46f3a4625206441297b02fe5a87a10af
#
_cell.length_a   1.000
_cell.length_b   1.000
_cell.length_c   1.000
_cell.angle_alpha   90.00
_cell.angle_beta   90.00
_cell.angle_gamma   90.00
#
_symmetry.space_group_name_H-M   'P 1'
#
loop_
_entity.id
_entity.type
_entity.pdbx_description
1 polymer ?
#
loop_
_entity_poly.entity_id
_entity_poly.type
_entity_poly.pdbx_seq_one_letter_code
_entity_poly.pdbx_strand_id
1 'polypeptide(L)'
;VSTVLSLSPGASFWGLGGYYGGCMMVLFTAAGYLAVRAFAPQKILNGLTFCVGVTTALVTVLYVLNIFNIDLIGTYVDTAVVERAQFFSTLGQKNFCSGFMAFALPLVFYAFLVARGPRHTVFYGIPAFFGGLALAVVDAEGLMLGVGVAALVLICQKNFTTRTLRRLAVIGTFFFFHAGWMQYMRTHVYTQGGKPMLAALGHVGQTGFLVCLVLWA
;
A
#
# COMPACT_ATOMS: atom_id res chain seq x y z
N VAL A 1 1.63 19.09 23.31
CA VAL A 1 2.31 20.40 23.47
C VAL A 1 2.03 21.28 22.25
N SER A 2 2.29 20.84 21.01
CA SER A 2 2.07 21.67 19.80
C SER A 2 0.61 22.13 19.63
N THR A 3 -0.38 21.29 19.98
CA THR A 3 -1.81 21.63 19.90
C THR A 3 -2.18 22.77 20.84
N VAL A 4 -1.63 22.79 22.05
CA VAL A 4 -1.89 23.84 23.07
C VAL A 4 -1.20 25.15 22.73
N LEU A 5 -0.02 25.07 22.13
CA LEU A 5 0.80 26.22 21.71
C LEU A 5 0.48 26.70 20.29
N SER A 6 -0.54 26.13 19.65
CA SER A 6 -0.96 26.51 18.31
C SER A 6 -1.66 27.88 18.31
N LEU A 7 -1.52 28.62 17.20
CA LEU A 7 -2.28 29.86 16.95
C LEU A 7 -3.80 29.61 16.91
N SER A 8 -4.24 28.38 16.67
CA SER A 8 -5.65 27.97 16.67
C SER A 8 -5.79 26.62 17.38
N PRO A 9 -5.84 26.59 18.74
CA PRO A 9 -5.90 25.34 19.50
C PRO A 9 -7.11 24.47 19.17
N GLY A 10 -8.27 25.08 18.91
CA GLY A 10 -9.49 24.37 18.51
C GLY A 10 -9.32 23.63 17.18
N ALA A 11 -8.79 24.28 16.15
CA ALA A 11 -8.52 23.65 14.86
C ALA A 11 -7.42 22.58 14.95
N SER A 12 -6.42 22.77 15.79
CA SER A 12 -5.36 21.76 16.02
C SER A 12 -5.87 20.55 16.78
N PHE A 13 -6.88 20.72 17.64
CA PHE A 13 -7.49 19.62 18.40
C PHE A 13 -8.46 18.81 17.55
N TRP A 14 -9.41 19.46 16.88
CA TRP A 14 -10.44 18.82 16.08
C TRP A 14 -10.02 18.53 14.64
N GLY A 15 -9.05 19.25 14.12
CA GLY A 15 -8.69 19.28 12.70
C GLY A 15 -9.43 20.39 11.94
N LEU A 16 -8.88 20.80 10.81
CA LEU A 16 -9.54 21.72 9.89
C LEU A 16 -10.72 21.01 9.20
N GLY A 17 -11.81 21.76 8.97
CA GLY A 17 -12.99 21.25 8.27
C GLY A 17 -12.63 20.60 6.94
N GLY A 18 -13.10 19.38 6.74
CA GLY A 18 -12.80 18.54 5.57
C GLY A 18 -11.67 17.53 5.77
N TYR A 19 -10.70 17.78 6.64
CA TYR A 19 -9.56 16.83 6.83
C TYR A 19 -9.55 16.15 8.20
N TYR A 20 -10.19 16.67 9.21
CA TYR A 20 -10.34 16.10 10.56
C TYR A 20 -9.07 15.44 11.16
N GLY A 21 -7.89 15.84 10.70
CA GLY A 21 -6.59 15.28 11.09
C GLY A 21 -6.01 15.88 12.36
N GLY A 22 -6.86 16.32 13.32
CA GLY A 22 -6.43 16.94 14.58
C GLY A 22 -5.93 15.94 15.62
N CYS A 23 -5.49 16.47 16.76
CA CYS A 23 -5.00 15.70 17.92
C CYS A 23 -5.99 14.60 18.36
N MET A 24 -7.29 14.87 18.25
CA MET A 24 -8.35 13.93 18.60
C MET A 24 -8.30 12.65 17.77
N MET A 25 -8.02 12.75 16.47
CA MET A 25 -7.86 11.57 15.60
C MET A 25 -6.68 10.69 16.03
N VAL A 26 -5.58 11.33 16.43
CA VAL A 26 -4.40 10.61 16.94
C VAL A 26 -4.74 9.86 18.24
N LEU A 27 -5.47 10.51 19.14
CA LEU A 27 -5.92 9.91 20.41
C LEU A 27 -6.87 8.73 20.16
N PHE A 28 -7.85 8.86 19.26
CA PHE A 28 -8.73 7.75 18.90
C PHE A 28 -7.98 6.58 18.26
N THR A 29 -7.01 6.86 17.39
CA THR A 29 -6.18 5.83 16.77
C THR A 29 -5.34 5.09 17.83
N ALA A 30 -4.73 5.83 18.75
CA ALA A 30 -3.96 5.26 19.85
C ALA A 30 -4.84 4.42 20.80
N ALA A 31 -6.02 4.93 21.17
CA ALA A 31 -6.98 4.21 22.00
C ALA A 31 -7.47 2.94 21.30
N GLY A 32 -7.80 3.01 20.00
CA GLY A 32 -8.18 1.86 19.19
C GLY A 32 -7.07 0.80 19.12
N TYR A 33 -5.83 1.22 18.92
CA TYR A 33 -4.67 0.31 18.94
C TYR A 33 -4.53 -0.40 20.30
N LEU A 34 -4.60 0.33 21.40
CA LEU A 34 -4.51 -0.23 22.74
C LEU A 34 -5.67 -1.20 23.03
N ALA A 35 -6.90 -0.86 22.63
CA ALA A 35 -8.06 -1.71 22.77
C ALA A 35 -7.90 -3.02 21.98
N VAL A 36 -7.48 -2.94 20.72
CA VAL A 36 -7.22 -4.13 19.89
C VAL A 36 -6.13 -5.00 20.52
N ARG A 37 -5.03 -4.38 20.96
CA ARG A 37 -3.93 -5.11 21.61
C ARG A 37 -4.34 -5.79 22.92
N ALA A 38 -5.20 -5.15 23.71
CA ALA A 38 -5.61 -5.66 25.03
C ALA A 38 -6.72 -6.72 24.95
N PHE A 39 -7.66 -6.57 24.03
CA PHE A 39 -8.91 -7.32 24.05
C PHE A 39 -9.18 -8.18 22.81
N ALA A 40 -8.47 -7.96 21.68
CA ALA A 40 -8.78 -8.72 20.48
C ALA A 40 -8.16 -10.12 20.51
N PRO A 41 -8.97 -11.19 20.46
CA PRO A 41 -8.45 -12.54 20.32
C PRO A 41 -7.82 -12.73 18.94
N GLN A 42 -6.87 -13.68 18.83
CA GLN A 42 -6.13 -13.96 17.60
C GLN A 42 -7.03 -14.22 16.38
N LYS A 43 -8.20 -14.81 16.62
CA LYS A 43 -9.20 -15.06 15.55
C LYS A 43 -9.73 -13.77 14.92
N ILE A 44 -9.97 -12.74 15.75
CA ILE A 44 -10.42 -11.42 15.28
C ILE A 44 -9.29 -10.73 14.50
N LEU A 45 -8.05 -10.81 14.99
CA LEU A 45 -6.88 -10.24 14.31
C LEU A 45 -6.67 -10.87 12.93
N ASN A 46 -6.83 -12.19 12.82
CA ASN A 46 -6.74 -12.89 11.54
C ASN A 46 -7.86 -12.45 10.57
N GLY A 47 -9.10 -12.31 11.07
CA GLY A 47 -10.21 -11.80 10.29
C GLY A 47 -9.99 -10.36 9.82
N LEU A 48 -9.51 -9.49 10.70
CA LEU A 48 -9.17 -8.10 10.37
C LEU A 48 -8.09 -8.04 9.28
N THR A 49 -7.02 -8.83 9.42
CA THR A 49 -5.94 -8.91 8.43
C THR A 49 -6.45 -9.38 7.07
N PHE A 50 -7.38 -10.33 7.07
CA PHE A 50 -8.04 -10.77 5.85
C PHE A 50 -8.87 -9.64 5.20
N CYS A 51 -9.70 -8.96 5.96
CA CYS A 51 -10.49 -7.83 5.47
C CYS A 51 -9.59 -6.73 4.89
N VAL A 52 -8.50 -6.36 5.58
CA VAL A 52 -7.51 -5.41 5.07
C VAL A 52 -6.91 -5.90 3.75
N GLY A 53 -6.58 -7.19 3.65
CA GLY A 53 -6.05 -7.78 2.41
C GLY A 53 -7.02 -7.68 1.24
N VAL A 54 -8.28 -8.04 1.45
CA VAL A 54 -9.35 -7.93 0.42
C VAL A 54 -9.56 -6.47 0.02
N THR A 55 -9.67 -5.57 0.99
CA THR A 55 -9.84 -4.13 0.72
C THR A 55 -8.65 -3.58 -0.07
N THR A 56 -7.42 -3.96 0.28
CA THR A 56 -6.21 -3.59 -0.45
C THR A 56 -6.29 -4.04 -1.91
N ALA A 57 -6.68 -5.29 -2.15
CA ALA A 57 -6.82 -5.81 -3.51
C ALA A 57 -7.88 -5.05 -4.31
N LEU A 58 -9.07 -4.84 -3.75
CA LEU A 58 -10.16 -4.10 -4.40
C LEU A 58 -9.78 -2.65 -4.72
N VAL A 59 -9.24 -1.92 -3.74
CA VAL A 59 -8.78 -0.53 -3.92
C VAL A 59 -7.70 -0.45 -5.00
N THR A 60 -6.77 -1.41 -5.02
CA THR A 60 -5.70 -1.46 -6.02
C THR A 60 -6.23 -1.72 -7.42
N VAL A 61 -7.16 -2.68 -7.58
CA VAL A 61 -7.79 -2.97 -8.88
C VAL A 61 -8.55 -1.74 -9.40
N LEU A 62 -9.36 -1.10 -8.56
CA LEU A 62 -10.08 0.13 -8.93
C LEU A 62 -9.11 1.25 -9.30
N TYR A 63 -8.01 1.40 -8.56
CA TYR A 63 -6.97 2.38 -8.87
C TYR A 63 -6.37 2.14 -10.26
N VAL A 64 -6.04 0.89 -10.60
CA VAL A 64 -5.51 0.52 -11.92
C VAL A 64 -6.52 0.79 -13.02
N LEU A 65 -7.78 0.42 -12.83
CA LEU A 65 -8.85 0.68 -13.80
C LEU A 65 -9.01 2.18 -14.06
N ASN A 66 -8.98 3.00 -13.01
CA ASN A 66 -9.06 4.46 -13.15
C ASN A 66 -7.84 5.03 -13.91
N ILE A 67 -6.63 4.46 -13.76
CA ILE A 67 -5.47 4.84 -14.59
C ILE A 67 -5.76 4.63 -16.10
N PHE A 68 -6.49 3.56 -16.43
CA PHE A 68 -6.91 3.28 -17.80
C PHE A 68 -8.22 3.98 -18.21
N ASN A 69 -8.67 5.00 -17.45
CA ASN A 69 -9.94 5.72 -17.65
C ASN A 69 -11.19 4.83 -17.61
N ILE A 70 -11.12 3.67 -16.98
CA ILE A 70 -12.27 2.80 -16.74
C ILE A 70 -12.84 3.15 -15.36
N ASP A 71 -13.93 3.89 -15.33
CA ASP A 71 -14.63 4.27 -14.11
C ASP A 71 -15.86 3.36 -13.93
N LEU A 72 -15.66 2.24 -13.21
CA LEU A 72 -16.73 1.27 -12.97
C LEU A 72 -17.82 1.79 -12.03
N ILE A 73 -17.51 2.77 -11.20
CA ILE A 73 -18.41 3.25 -10.13
C ILE A 73 -19.07 4.57 -10.53
N GLY A 74 -18.60 5.21 -11.61
CA GLY A 74 -19.12 6.51 -12.05
C GLY A 74 -18.72 7.66 -11.13
N THR A 75 -17.61 7.53 -10.39
CA THR A 75 -17.17 8.48 -9.37
C THR A 75 -16.62 9.78 -9.98
N TYR A 76 -16.18 9.72 -11.24
CA TYR A 76 -15.43 10.81 -11.90
C TYR A 76 -16.08 11.31 -13.20
N VAL A 77 -17.38 11.06 -13.37
CA VAL A 77 -18.12 11.39 -14.62
C VAL A 77 -18.03 12.89 -14.94
N ASP A 78 -18.12 13.74 -13.93
CA ASP A 78 -18.12 15.21 -14.09
C ASP A 78 -16.74 15.85 -13.92
N THR A 79 -15.69 15.05 -13.74
CA THR A 79 -14.35 15.59 -13.47
C THR A 79 -13.56 15.69 -14.78
N ALA A 80 -12.87 16.82 -15.00
CA ALA A 80 -12.00 16.99 -16.16
C ALA A 80 -10.90 15.90 -16.19
N VAL A 81 -10.52 15.43 -17.39
CA VAL A 81 -9.56 14.33 -17.58
C VAL A 81 -8.21 14.61 -16.88
N VAL A 82 -7.79 15.88 -16.84
CA VAL A 82 -6.55 16.30 -16.16
C VAL A 82 -6.65 16.17 -14.63
N GLU A 83 -7.83 16.46 -14.08
CA GLU A 83 -8.08 16.35 -12.63
C GLU A 83 -8.29 14.89 -12.20
N ARG A 84 -8.83 14.04 -13.08
CA ARG A 84 -8.98 12.60 -12.83
C ARG A 84 -7.65 11.93 -12.49
N ALA A 85 -6.52 12.42 -13.03
CA ALA A 85 -5.19 11.93 -12.71
C ALA A 85 -4.77 12.11 -11.24
N GLN A 86 -5.50 12.93 -10.47
CA GLN A 86 -5.24 13.19 -9.04
C GLN A 86 -6.20 12.43 -8.11
N PHE A 87 -7.34 11.95 -8.63
CA PHE A 87 -8.41 11.31 -7.87
C PHE A 87 -8.62 9.89 -8.37
N PHE A 88 -8.06 8.92 -7.65
CA PHE A 88 -8.14 7.53 -8.04
C PHE A 88 -8.78 6.66 -6.95
N SER A 89 -9.46 5.60 -7.38
CA SER A 89 -10.11 4.63 -6.51
C SER A 89 -11.20 5.27 -5.64
N THR A 90 -11.78 4.49 -4.75
CA THR A 90 -12.82 4.94 -3.80
C THR A 90 -12.29 5.91 -2.73
N LEU A 91 -10.98 6.04 -2.58
CA LEU A 91 -10.35 6.93 -1.61
C LEU A 91 -10.17 8.38 -2.14
N GLY A 92 -10.49 8.59 -3.41
CA GLY A 92 -10.51 9.89 -4.06
C GLY A 92 -9.11 10.41 -4.36
N GLN A 93 -8.41 10.94 -3.38
CA GLN A 93 -7.11 11.59 -3.59
C GLN A 93 -5.94 10.60 -3.46
N LYS A 94 -4.91 10.76 -4.32
CA LYS A 94 -3.67 9.96 -4.31
C LYS A 94 -3.02 9.86 -2.91
N ASN A 95 -2.98 10.97 -2.16
CA ASN A 95 -2.37 10.99 -0.83
C ASN A 95 -3.14 10.16 0.20
N PHE A 96 -4.47 10.12 0.12
CA PHE A 96 -5.28 9.25 0.98
C PHE A 96 -5.07 7.79 0.62
N CYS A 97 -5.00 7.47 -0.68
CA CYS A 97 -4.68 6.13 -1.14
C CYS A 97 -3.29 5.69 -0.65
N SER A 98 -2.28 6.55 -0.76
CA SER A 98 -0.94 6.25 -0.27
C SER A 98 -0.87 6.08 1.25
N GLY A 99 -1.60 6.88 2.00
CA GLY A 99 -1.72 6.76 3.46
C GLY A 99 -2.37 5.44 3.88
N PHE A 100 -3.47 5.06 3.24
CA PHE A 100 -4.11 3.76 3.46
C PHE A 100 -3.15 2.61 3.12
N MET A 101 -2.49 2.66 1.97
CA MET A 101 -1.55 1.62 1.54
C MET A 101 -0.31 1.54 2.45
N ALA A 102 0.19 2.66 2.96
CA ALA A 102 1.32 2.68 3.90
C ALA A 102 1.02 1.92 5.21
N PHE A 103 -0.24 1.89 5.62
CA PHE A 103 -0.72 1.09 6.75
C PHE A 103 -1.02 -0.36 6.34
N ALA A 104 -1.73 -0.55 5.24
CA ALA A 104 -2.27 -1.85 4.83
C ALA A 104 -1.19 -2.81 4.32
N LEU A 105 -0.23 -2.33 3.50
CA LEU A 105 0.76 -3.19 2.86
C LEU A 105 1.71 -3.88 3.84
N PRO A 106 2.28 -3.23 4.88
CA PRO A 106 3.08 -3.94 5.87
C PRO A 106 2.31 -5.08 6.53
N LEU A 107 1.01 -4.90 6.81
CA LEU A 107 0.17 -5.91 7.43
C LEU A 107 -0.07 -7.10 6.49
N VAL A 108 -0.41 -6.82 5.23
CA VAL A 108 -0.63 -7.82 4.17
C VAL A 108 0.65 -8.62 3.90
N PHE A 109 1.78 -7.94 3.76
CA PHE A 109 3.07 -8.59 3.53
C PHE A 109 3.49 -9.42 4.75
N TYR A 110 3.34 -8.91 5.95
CA TYR A 110 3.63 -9.66 7.17
C TYR A 110 2.77 -10.92 7.26
N ALA A 111 1.48 -10.84 6.99
CA ALA A 111 0.59 -12.01 6.98
C ALA A 111 1.08 -13.10 6.00
N PHE A 112 1.53 -12.70 4.81
CA PHE A 112 2.13 -13.62 3.85
C PHE A 112 3.47 -14.20 4.34
N LEU A 113 4.32 -13.38 4.96
CA LEU A 113 5.62 -13.82 5.48
C LEU A 113 5.49 -14.86 6.59
N VAL A 114 4.50 -14.73 7.48
CA VAL A 114 4.29 -15.65 8.61
C VAL A 114 3.36 -16.82 8.30
N ALA A 115 2.67 -16.83 7.15
CA ALA A 115 1.71 -17.87 6.77
C ALA A 115 2.35 -19.27 6.84
N ARG A 116 1.63 -20.24 7.42
CA ARG A 116 2.09 -21.62 7.55
C ARG A 116 1.20 -22.56 6.73
N GLY A 117 1.84 -23.46 5.99
CA GLY A 117 1.16 -24.40 5.10
C GLY A 117 0.74 -23.82 3.75
N PRO A 118 0.49 -24.67 2.73
CA PRO A 118 0.25 -24.24 1.37
C PRO A 118 -1.04 -23.42 1.23
N ARG A 119 -2.12 -23.81 1.89
CA ARG A 119 -3.41 -23.10 1.82
C ARG A 119 -3.31 -21.66 2.30
N HIS A 120 -2.71 -21.42 3.48
CA HIS A 120 -2.53 -20.08 4.02
C HIS A 120 -1.54 -19.24 3.19
N THR A 121 -0.51 -19.89 2.63
CA THR A 121 0.45 -19.21 1.77
C THR A 121 -0.21 -18.71 0.49
N VAL A 122 -1.06 -19.49 -0.15
CA VAL A 122 -1.85 -19.05 -1.31
C VAL A 122 -2.85 -17.97 -0.91
N PHE A 123 -3.58 -18.17 0.18
CA PHE A 123 -4.61 -17.27 0.68
C PHE A 123 -4.07 -15.85 0.96
N TYR A 124 -2.92 -15.73 1.64
CA TYR A 124 -2.27 -14.44 1.88
C TYR A 124 -1.37 -14.00 0.71
N GLY A 125 -1.00 -14.91 -0.17
CA GLY A 125 -0.24 -14.61 -1.39
C GLY A 125 -1.03 -13.75 -2.38
N ILE A 126 -2.35 -13.98 -2.50
CA ILE A 126 -3.22 -13.19 -3.38
C ILE A 126 -3.22 -11.71 -2.98
N PRO A 127 -3.55 -11.32 -1.73
CA PRO A 127 -3.44 -9.92 -1.31
C PRO A 127 -2.02 -9.36 -1.43
N ALA A 128 -0.97 -10.17 -1.18
CA ALA A 128 0.41 -9.73 -1.33
C ALA A 128 0.77 -9.43 -2.79
N PHE A 129 0.24 -10.20 -3.74
CA PHE A 129 0.38 -9.93 -5.18
C PHE A 129 -0.23 -8.57 -5.54
N PHE A 130 -1.46 -8.30 -5.12
CA PHE A 130 -2.09 -6.99 -5.32
C PHE A 130 -1.39 -5.88 -4.53
N GLY A 131 -0.80 -6.19 -3.38
CA GLY A 131 0.05 -5.27 -2.64
C GLY A 131 1.30 -4.85 -3.42
N GLY A 132 1.94 -5.78 -4.12
CA GLY A 132 3.03 -5.50 -5.06
C GLY A 132 2.59 -4.59 -6.20
N LEU A 133 1.39 -4.82 -6.74
CA LEU A 133 0.77 -3.96 -7.74
C LEU A 133 0.50 -2.55 -7.17
N ALA A 134 -0.04 -2.45 -5.96
CA ALA A 134 -0.29 -1.16 -5.30
C ALA A 134 0.99 -0.34 -5.15
N LEU A 135 2.09 -0.97 -4.72
CA LEU A 135 3.40 -0.31 -4.64
C LEU A 135 3.88 0.23 -5.99
N ALA A 136 3.65 -0.53 -7.07
CA ALA A 136 4.08 -0.13 -8.41
C ALA A 136 3.22 1.00 -9.00
N VAL A 137 1.94 1.08 -8.60
CA VAL A 137 0.95 1.98 -9.21
C VAL A 137 0.77 3.27 -8.43
N VAL A 138 0.70 3.17 -7.09
CA VAL A 138 0.57 4.31 -6.19
C VAL A 138 1.93 4.99 -6.04
N ASP A 139 2.34 5.73 -7.04
CA ASP A 139 3.59 6.45 -7.14
C ASP A 139 3.69 7.56 -6.08
N ALA A 140 3.94 7.17 -4.82
CA ALA A 140 4.07 8.03 -3.66
C ALA A 140 5.32 7.69 -2.86
N GLU A 141 6.23 8.65 -2.74
CA GLU A 141 7.51 8.50 -2.03
C GLU A 141 7.32 8.07 -0.57
N GLY A 142 6.32 8.65 0.12
CA GLY A 142 5.99 8.30 1.49
C GLY A 142 5.56 6.84 1.66
N LEU A 143 4.85 6.27 0.68
CA LEU A 143 4.48 4.86 0.68
C LEU A 143 5.71 3.96 0.56
N MET A 144 6.59 4.27 -0.40
CA MET A 144 7.83 3.52 -0.60
C MET A 144 8.73 3.56 0.63
N LEU A 145 8.86 4.74 1.24
CA LEU A 145 9.63 4.92 2.48
C LEU A 145 9.01 4.10 3.62
N GLY A 146 7.70 4.17 3.81
CA GLY A 146 7.01 3.45 4.88
C GLY A 146 7.16 1.92 4.76
N VAL A 147 6.98 1.37 3.56
CA VAL A 147 7.17 -0.06 3.31
C VAL A 147 8.64 -0.46 3.40
N GLY A 148 9.57 0.39 2.95
CA GLY A 148 11.01 0.19 3.10
C GLY A 148 11.44 0.11 4.55
N VAL A 149 10.97 1.03 5.41
CA VAL A 149 11.23 1.00 6.86
C VAL A 149 10.64 -0.25 7.50
N ALA A 150 9.41 -0.64 7.13
CA ALA A 150 8.81 -1.88 7.63
C ALA A 150 9.62 -3.12 7.24
N ALA A 151 10.13 -3.19 6.02
CA ALA A 151 11.01 -4.26 5.56
C ALA A 151 12.32 -4.30 6.35
N LEU A 152 12.96 -3.14 6.58
CA LEU A 152 14.17 -3.04 7.41
C LEU A 152 13.93 -3.52 8.84
N VAL A 153 12.82 -3.11 9.46
CA VAL A 153 12.45 -3.59 10.82
C VAL A 153 12.29 -5.11 10.82
N LEU A 154 11.67 -5.69 9.79
CA LEU A 154 11.52 -7.15 9.68
C LEU A 154 12.87 -7.87 9.53
N ILE A 155 13.79 -7.32 8.74
CA ILE A 155 15.14 -7.90 8.54
C ILE A 155 15.97 -7.85 9.82
N CYS A 156 15.83 -6.78 10.61
CA CYS A 156 16.53 -6.60 11.88
C CYS A 156 15.97 -7.46 13.03
N GLN A 157 14.86 -8.16 12.84
CA GLN A 157 14.31 -9.03 13.88
C GLN A 157 15.17 -10.29 14.08
N LYS A 158 15.36 -10.69 15.35
CA LYS A 158 16.13 -11.90 15.74
C LYS A 158 15.59 -13.19 15.10
N ASN A 159 14.34 -13.21 14.70
CA ASN A 159 13.67 -14.39 14.12
C ASN A 159 13.67 -14.36 12.56
N PHE A 160 14.54 -13.58 11.94
CA PHE A 160 14.66 -13.56 10.49
C PHE A 160 15.25 -14.88 9.98
N THR A 161 14.50 -15.60 9.16
CA THR A 161 14.86 -16.92 8.64
C THR A 161 15.04 -16.89 7.13
N THR A 162 15.76 -17.90 6.58
CA THR A 162 15.87 -18.08 5.11
C THR A 162 14.50 -18.19 4.45
N ARG A 163 13.51 -18.80 5.13
CA ARG A 163 12.13 -18.84 4.65
C ARG A 163 11.52 -17.43 4.52
N THR A 164 11.76 -16.56 5.49
CA THR A 164 11.30 -15.18 5.47
C THR A 164 11.96 -14.41 4.32
N LEU A 165 13.26 -14.61 4.11
CA LEU A 165 14.00 -14.01 3.00
C LEU A 165 13.43 -14.44 1.64
N ARG A 166 13.20 -15.74 1.42
CA ARG A 166 12.60 -16.24 0.18
C ARG A 166 11.22 -15.63 -0.09
N ARG A 167 10.39 -15.49 0.93
CA ARG A 167 9.07 -14.88 0.78
C ARG A 167 9.14 -13.38 0.54
N LEU A 168 10.10 -12.70 1.15
CA LEU A 168 10.38 -11.30 0.86
C LEU A 168 10.82 -11.13 -0.60
N ALA A 169 11.64 -12.03 -1.12
CA ALA A 169 12.01 -12.08 -2.53
C ALA A 169 10.79 -12.29 -3.44
N VAL A 170 9.81 -13.12 -3.06
CA VAL A 170 8.54 -13.27 -3.79
C VAL A 170 7.76 -11.95 -3.82
N ILE A 171 7.67 -11.22 -2.70
CA ILE A 171 7.04 -9.88 -2.68
C ILE A 171 7.78 -8.92 -3.62
N GLY A 172 9.12 -8.91 -3.57
CA GLY A 172 9.94 -8.13 -4.49
C GLY A 172 9.68 -8.50 -5.96
N THR A 173 9.55 -9.80 -6.25
CA THR A 173 9.21 -10.29 -7.61
C THR A 173 7.86 -9.75 -8.06
N PHE A 174 6.84 -9.76 -7.20
CA PHE A 174 5.53 -9.18 -7.51
C PHE A 174 5.65 -7.68 -7.82
N PHE A 175 6.36 -6.94 -6.97
CA PHE A 175 6.58 -5.51 -7.18
C PHE A 175 7.27 -5.21 -8.51
N PHE A 176 8.41 -5.86 -8.80
CA PHE A 176 9.17 -5.60 -10.03
C PHE A 176 8.44 -6.06 -11.29
N PHE A 177 7.71 -7.17 -11.22
CA PHE A 177 6.85 -7.63 -12.30
C PHE A 177 5.80 -6.57 -12.64
N HIS A 178 5.09 -6.06 -11.63
CA HIS A 178 4.07 -5.05 -11.85
C HIS A 178 4.64 -3.71 -12.30
N ALA A 179 5.79 -3.29 -11.76
CA ALA A 179 6.46 -2.06 -12.18
C ALA A 179 6.85 -2.14 -13.67
N GLY A 180 7.41 -3.26 -14.12
CA GLY A 180 7.75 -3.49 -15.52
C GLY A 180 6.51 -3.53 -16.43
N TRP A 181 5.45 -4.23 -15.99
CA TRP A 181 4.20 -4.29 -16.74
C TRP A 181 3.52 -2.92 -16.85
N MET A 182 3.44 -2.17 -15.77
CA MET A 182 2.85 -0.83 -15.79
C MET A 182 3.66 0.15 -16.63
N GLN A 183 4.98 0.03 -16.62
CA GLN A 183 5.81 0.85 -17.51
C GLN A 183 5.56 0.51 -18.98
N TYR A 184 5.51 -0.78 -19.33
CA TYR A 184 5.20 -1.21 -20.69
C TYR A 184 3.84 -0.68 -21.15
N MET A 185 2.81 -0.82 -20.32
CA MET A 185 1.46 -0.33 -20.64
C MET A 185 1.43 1.19 -20.82
N ARG A 186 2.13 1.95 -20.00
CA ARG A 186 2.20 3.42 -20.11
C ARG A 186 2.93 3.89 -21.38
N THR A 187 3.95 3.16 -21.82
CA THR A 187 4.72 3.53 -23.01
C THR A 187 4.04 3.14 -24.31
N HIS A 188 3.28 2.03 -24.34
CA HIS A 188 2.73 1.47 -25.58
C HIS A 188 1.20 1.65 -25.73
N VAL A 189 0.48 1.70 -24.62
CA VAL A 189 -0.98 1.73 -24.62
C VAL A 189 -1.51 3.09 -24.15
N TYR A 190 -0.80 3.72 -23.21
CA TYR A 190 -1.26 4.92 -22.52
C TYR A 190 -0.22 6.03 -22.65
N THR A 191 -0.33 6.82 -23.70
CA THR A 191 0.66 7.84 -24.09
C THR A 191 0.70 9.10 -23.21
N GLN A 192 -0.04 9.17 -22.13
CA GLN A 192 0.01 10.30 -21.20
C GLN A 192 1.16 10.15 -20.20
N GLY A 193 2.28 10.78 -20.54
CA GLY A 193 3.35 11.20 -19.65
C GLY A 193 3.81 10.17 -18.61
N GLY A 194 4.70 9.27 -19.01
CA GLY A 194 5.40 8.40 -18.06
C GLY A 194 6.10 9.24 -17.00
N LYS A 195 5.85 8.99 -15.71
CA LYS A 195 6.56 9.68 -14.64
C LYS A 195 8.00 9.21 -14.57
N PRO A 196 8.98 10.11 -14.34
CA PRO A 196 10.41 9.80 -14.30
C PRO A 196 10.77 8.65 -13.35
N MET A 197 10.07 8.54 -12.21
CA MET A 197 10.30 7.49 -11.23
C MET A 197 9.96 6.09 -11.74
N LEU A 198 8.87 5.92 -12.49
CA LEU A 198 8.53 4.63 -13.10
C LEU A 198 9.46 4.27 -14.26
N ALA A 199 9.97 5.24 -14.99
CA ALA A 199 11.00 5.03 -16.02
C ALA A 199 12.31 4.56 -15.40
N ALA A 200 12.76 5.18 -14.30
CA ALA A 200 13.93 4.75 -13.54
C ALA A 200 13.76 3.34 -12.95
N LEU A 201 12.59 3.04 -12.37
CA LEU A 201 12.25 1.70 -11.85
C LEU A 201 12.17 0.64 -12.96
N GLY A 202 11.86 1.01 -14.21
CA GLY A 202 11.82 0.07 -15.33
C GLY A 202 13.20 -0.50 -15.68
N HIS A 203 14.24 0.30 -15.65
CA HIS A 203 15.61 -0.17 -15.85
C HIS A 203 16.14 -0.95 -14.63
N VAL A 204 15.87 -0.48 -13.42
CA VAL A 204 16.21 -1.18 -12.17
C VAL A 204 15.30 -2.40 -11.97
N GLY A 205 14.08 -2.38 -12.49
CA GLY A 205 13.08 -3.43 -12.36
C GLY A 205 13.53 -4.77 -12.96
N GLN A 206 14.17 -4.77 -14.13
CA GLN A 206 14.67 -6.00 -14.75
C GLN A 206 15.77 -6.64 -13.89
N THR A 207 16.74 -5.85 -13.44
CA THR A 207 17.81 -6.32 -12.56
C THR A 207 17.26 -6.77 -11.21
N GLY A 208 16.36 -5.99 -10.61
CA GLY A 208 15.70 -6.33 -9.35
C GLY A 208 14.87 -7.61 -9.44
N PHE A 209 14.16 -7.82 -10.55
CA PHE A 209 13.41 -9.05 -10.81
C PHE A 209 14.34 -10.27 -10.86
N LEU A 210 15.46 -10.19 -11.58
CA LEU A 210 16.44 -11.27 -11.65
C LEU A 210 17.06 -11.55 -10.28
N VAL A 211 17.44 -10.53 -9.52
CA VAL A 211 17.96 -10.70 -8.16
C VAL A 211 16.93 -11.38 -7.26
N CYS A 212 15.66 -10.98 -7.33
CA CYS A 212 14.59 -11.61 -6.54
C CYS A 212 14.37 -13.07 -6.94
N LEU A 213 14.45 -13.41 -8.23
CA LEU A 213 14.35 -14.80 -8.71
C LEU A 213 15.51 -15.65 -8.19
N VAL A 214 16.75 -15.14 -8.21
CA VAL A 214 17.92 -15.84 -7.65
C VAL A 214 17.79 -16.06 -6.15
N LEU A 215 17.27 -15.08 -5.41
CA LEU A 215 17.05 -15.22 -3.97
C LEU A 215 15.88 -16.16 -3.64
N TRP A 216 14.96 -16.35 -4.57
CA TRP A 216 13.86 -17.30 -4.41
C TRP A 216 14.29 -18.75 -4.63
N ALA A 217 15.15 -19.01 -5.61
CA ALA A 217 15.69 -20.33 -5.92
C ALA A 217 16.60 -20.86 -4.80
#